data_099cfa655ecfa8ecbef6c8930c37b2b0
#
_entry.id   099cfa655ecfa8ecbef6c8930c37b2b0
#
_cell.length_a   1.000
_cell.length_b   1.000
_cell.length_c   1.000
_cell.angle_alpha   90.00
_cell.angle_beta   90.00
_cell.angle_gamma   90.00
#
_symmetry.space_group_name_H-M   'P 1'
#
loop_
_entity.id
_entity.type
_entity.pdbx_description
1 polymer ?
#
loop_
_entity_poly.entity_id
_entity_poly.type
_entity_poly.pdbx_seq_one_letter_code
_entity_poly.pdbx_strand_id
1 'polypeptide(L)'
;MDILEIKDLETLAQKRVPKMFFDYVNSGSWTETTYNENISDFQKIKLRQRVAIDMSNRTMATKMVNQSVSMPVAIAPTGLTGMQRADGEILAAQAAEEFGIPFTLSTMSVCSIEAVAEKTKNPFWFQLYVMKDKKFMARLIDRAKEAKCSALVLTLDLQILGQRHKDVRNGLSTPPKLIPKHIYQVLTRPMWCLRMLTTKNHFFGNIVGHVEGIKDVRSLGSWISTQFDQKLDWKEVDWIRKRWGGKLIIKGILDSEDALLAAKTGADAIIVSNHGGRQLDGASSTINILPEVVDKVGKLVEVHLDGGIRSGQDVIKAMCLGAKGTYIGRAFLYGLGALGKEGVTKALDIIKTEADMTMALCGKRDIHDLNRNNIYTPR
;
A
#
# COMPACT_ATOMS: atom_id res chain seq x y z
N MET A 1 -20.20 18.37 5.52
CA MET A 1 -19.79 17.84 4.21
C MET A 1 -19.98 16.34 4.29
N ASP A 2 -20.89 15.85 3.50
CA ASP A 2 -21.11 14.42 3.43
C ASP A 2 -19.92 13.77 2.72
N ILE A 3 -19.44 12.67 3.26
CA ILE A 3 -18.30 11.94 2.71
C ILE A 3 -18.88 10.73 1.96
N LEU A 4 -18.89 10.80 0.62
CA LEU A 4 -19.50 9.82 -0.25
C LEU A 4 -18.48 9.06 -1.10
N GLU A 5 -17.32 9.68 -1.39
CA GLU A 5 -16.25 9.09 -2.20
C GLU A 5 -14.86 9.37 -1.59
N ILE A 6 -13.86 8.65 -2.06
CA ILE A 6 -12.46 8.82 -1.61
C ILE A 6 -11.93 10.23 -1.84
N LYS A 7 -12.44 10.94 -2.85
CA LYS A 7 -12.05 12.33 -3.15
C LYS A 7 -12.47 13.30 -2.04
N ASP A 8 -13.59 13.04 -1.36
CA ASP A 8 -14.02 13.86 -0.23
C ASP A 8 -13.05 13.73 0.94
N LEU A 9 -12.58 12.49 1.20
CA LEU A 9 -11.55 12.22 2.22
C LEU A 9 -10.22 12.88 1.86
N GLU A 10 -9.81 12.86 0.59
CA GLU A 10 -8.62 13.57 0.11
C GLU A 10 -8.71 15.06 0.39
N THR A 11 -9.86 15.68 0.03
CA THR A 11 -10.11 17.11 0.23
C THR A 11 -10.06 17.50 1.71
N LEU A 12 -10.61 16.65 2.58
CA LEU A 12 -10.59 16.87 4.02
C LEU A 12 -9.18 16.66 4.61
N ALA A 13 -8.45 15.64 4.17
CA ALA A 13 -7.07 15.39 4.59
C ALA A 13 -6.15 16.56 4.22
N GLN A 14 -6.30 17.13 3.01
CA GLN A 14 -5.55 18.30 2.58
C GLN A 14 -5.71 19.52 3.51
N LYS A 15 -6.90 19.67 4.11
CA LYS A 15 -7.17 20.74 5.08
C LYS A 15 -6.64 20.45 6.48
N ARG A 16 -6.43 19.18 6.85
CA ARG A 16 -6.11 18.76 8.24
C ARG A 16 -4.66 18.36 8.46
N VAL A 17 -3.98 17.90 7.40
CA VAL A 17 -2.58 17.47 7.44
C VAL A 17 -1.67 18.61 7.00
N PRO A 18 -0.48 18.83 7.60
CA PRO A 18 0.49 19.77 7.08
C PRO A 18 0.84 19.49 5.62
N LYS A 19 0.90 20.54 4.79
CA LYS A 19 1.06 20.42 3.34
C LYS A 19 2.21 19.51 2.92
N MET A 20 3.35 19.58 3.58
CA MET A 20 4.52 18.76 3.26
C MET A 20 4.23 17.26 3.37
N PHE A 21 3.47 16.84 4.37
CA PHE A 21 3.11 15.43 4.57
C PHE A 21 1.95 15.00 3.67
N PHE A 22 1.00 15.89 3.42
CA PHE A 22 -0.06 15.62 2.44
C PHE A 22 0.53 15.47 1.03
N ASP A 23 1.41 16.39 0.60
CA ASP A 23 2.07 16.31 -0.71
C ASP A 23 2.95 15.06 -0.84
N TYR A 24 3.60 14.61 0.25
CA TYR A 24 4.35 13.35 0.26
C TYR A 24 3.49 12.16 -0.17
N VAL A 25 2.25 12.10 0.31
CA VAL A 25 1.29 11.06 -0.08
C VAL A 25 0.79 11.31 -1.51
N ASN A 26 0.47 12.56 -1.83
CA ASN A 26 -0.15 12.96 -3.09
C ASN A 26 0.89 13.39 -4.14
N SER A 27 1.92 12.54 -4.34
CA SER A 27 2.99 12.77 -5.31
C SER A 27 3.37 11.51 -6.09
N GLY A 28 3.71 11.70 -7.36
CA GLY A 28 4.40 10.75 -8.21
C GLY A 28 5.86 11.16 -8.47
N SER A 29 6.56 10.40 -9.29
CA SER A 29 7.91 10.73 -9.78
C SER A 29 7.82 11.71 -10.95
N TRP A 30 8.82 12.52 -11.10
CA TRP A 30 9.06 13.47 -12.21
C TRP A 30 7.81 14.22 -12.66
N THR A 31 7.25 13.88 -13.84
CA THR A 31 6.08 14.52 -14.46
C THR A 31 4.74 13.96 -13.97
N GLU A 32 4.77 12.91 -13.17
CA GLU A 32 3.58 12.23 -12.63
C GLU A 32 2.70 11.56 -13.70
N THR A 33 3.27 11.22 -14.88
CA THR A 33 2.53 10.55 -15.96
C THR A 33 2.01 9.18 -15.49
N THR A 34 2.88 8.30 -15.00
CA THR A 34 2.49 6.98 -14.48
C THR A 34 1.53 7.10 -13.27
N TYR A 35 1.73 8.10 -12.41
CA TYR A 35 0.81 8.36 -11.29
C TYR A 35 -0.62 8.65 -11.78
N ASN A 36 -0.75 9.49 -12.81
CA ASN A 36 -2.04 9.87 -13.38
C ASN A 36 -2.66 8.71 -14.18
N GLU A 37 -1.85 7.98 -14.96
CA GLU A 37 -2.29 6.82 -15.72
C GLU A 37 -2.79 5.68 -14.83
N ASN A 38 -2.19 5.45 -13.68
CA ASN A 38 -2.70 4.49 -12.68
C ASN A 38 -4.18 4.74 -12.33
N ILE A 39 -4.65 5.99 -12.41
CA ILE A 39 -6.06 6.34 -12.13
C ILE A 39 -6.88 6.33 -13.42
N SER A 40 -6.40 7.00 -14.47
CA SER A 40 -7.16 7.19 -15.71
C SER A 40 -7.39 5.91 -16.49
N ASP A 41 -6.47 4.95 -16.42
CA ASP A 41 -6.61 3.69 -17.15
C ASP A 41 -7.71 2.79 -16.58
N PHE A 42 -7.98 2.85 -15.28
CA PHE A 42 -9.18 2.23 -14.73
C PHE A 42 -10.47 2.80 -15.38
N GLN A 43 -10.52 4.08 -15.70
CA GLN A 43 -11.69 4.73 -16.30
C GLN A 43 -11.92 4.27 -17.75
N LYS A 44 -10.89 3.82 -18.45
CA LYS A 44 -10.97 3.26 -19.82
C LYS A 44 -11.64 1.88 -19.85
N ILE A 45 -11.55 1.13 -18.75
CA ILE A 45 -12.15 -0.20 -18.64
C ILE A 45 -13.65 -0.06 -18.39
N LYS A 46 -14.47 -0.61 -19.29
CA LYS A 46 -15.92 -0.59 -19.19
C LYS A 46 -16.46 -1.93 -18.72
N LEU A 47 -17.36 -1.91 -17.75
CA LEU A 47 -18.01 -3.09 -17.21
C LEU A 47 -19.26 -3.42 -18.01
N ARG A 48 -19.58 -4.72 -18.11
CA ARG A 48 -20.78 -5.21 -18.78
C ARG A 48 -21.91 -5.31 -17.76
N GLN A 49 -22.90 -4.43 -17.89
CA GLN A 49 -24.11 -4.47 -17.08
C GLN A 49 -24.99 -5.66 -17.44
N ARG A 50 -25.63 -6.28 -16.46
CA ARG A 50 -26.59 -7.34 -16.60
C ARG A 50 -27.89 -6.99 -15.85
N VAL A 51 -29.02 -7.52 -16.33
CA VAL A 51 -30.37 -7.26 -15.76
C VAL A 51 -31.10 -8.53 -15.49
N ALA A 52 -32.15 -8.47 -14.67
CA ALA A 52 -33.09 -9.58 -14.39
C ALA A 52 -32.37 -10.84 -13.81
N ILE A 53 -31.36 -10.65 -12.98
CA ILE A 53 -30.67 -11.71 -12.25
C ILE A 53 -30.94 -11.50 -10.76
N ASP A 54 -31.29 -12.57 -10.05
CA ASP A 54 -31.45 -12.52 -8.59
C ASP A 54 -30.13 -12.12 -7.92
N MET A 55 -30.13 -11.02 -7.18
CA MET A 55 -28.97 -10.45 -6.47
C MET A 55 -29.08 -10.60 -4.95
N SER A 56 -29.93 -11.48 -4.45
CA SER A 56 -29.93 -11.86 -3.03
C SER A 56 -28.65 -12.62 -2.64
N ASN A 57 -28.29 -12.56 -1.36
CA ASN A 57 -27.17 -13.33 -0.77
C ASN A 57 -25.80 -13.11 -1.48
N ARG A 58 -25.46 -11.85 -1.77
CA ARG A 58 -24.15 -11.51 -2.35
C ARG A 58 -23.04 -11.62 -1.31
N THR A 59 -21.84 -11.99 -1.78
CA THR A 59 -20.64 -12.05 -0.93
C THR A 59 -19.40 -11.58 -1.69
N MET A 60 -18.56 -10.84 -0.98
CA MET A 60 -17.20 -10.51 -1.42
C MET A 60 -16.13 -11.19 -0.56
N ALA A 61 -16.56 -12.04 0.40
CA ALA A 61 -15.64 -12.78 1.24
C ALA A 61 -14.80 -13.73 0.40
N THR A 62 -13.49 -13.73 0.64
CA THR A 62 -12.53 -14.54 -0.09
C THR A 62 -11.30 -14.86 0.77
N LYS A 63 -10.24 -15.35 0.14
CA LYS A 63 -8.94 -15.52 0.78
C LYS A 63 -7.87 -14.75 0.02
N MET A 64 -6.94 -14.15 0.76
CA MET A 64 -5.70 -13.58 0.26
C MET A 64 -4.55 -14.24 0.99
N VAL A 65 -3.65 -14.91 0.28
CA VAL A 65 -2.51 -15.66 0.84
C VAL A 65 -2.95 -16.62 1.96
N ASN A 66 -4.04 -17.34 1.71
CA ASN A 66 -4.72 -18.26 2.66
C ASN A 66 -5.34 -17.60 3.90
N GLN A 67 -5.33 -16.28 4.04
CA GLN A 67 -6.03 -15.55 5.09
C GLN A 67 -7.44 -15.21 4.63
N SER A 68 -8.46 -15.58 5.42
CA SER A 68 -9.86 -15.19 5.13
C SER A 68 -10.02 -13.67 5.27
N VAL A 69 -10.69 -13.06 4.30
CA VAL A 69 -10.91 -11.60 4.22
C VAL A 69 -12.36 -11.30 3.87
N SER A 70 -12.87 -10.18 4.37
CA SER A 70 -14.26 -9.75 4.13
C SER A 70 -14.48 -9.24 2.69
N MET A 71 -13.41 -8.80 2.05
CA MET A 71 -13.36 -8.38 0.63
C MET A 71 -11.90 -8.50 0.12
N PRO A 72 -11.66 -8.60 -1.22
CA PRO A 72 -10.31 -8.79 -1.78
C PRO A 72 -9.48 -7.49 -1.77
N VAL A 73 -9.38 -6.86 -0.58
CA VAL A 73 -8.64 -5.61 -0.38
C VAL A 73 -7.74 -5.75 0.83
N ALA A 74 -6.51 -5.24 0.73
CA ALA A 74 -5.58 -5.08 1.84
C ALA A 74 -5.10 -3.62 1.93
N ILE A 75 -4.69 -3.19 3.11
CA ILE A 75 -4.00 -1.90 3.27
C ILE A 75 -2.55 -2.07 2.85
N ALA A 76 -2.12 -1.27 1.85
CA ALA A 76 -0.77 -1.28 1.31
C ALA A 76 0.28 -0.78 2.32
N PRO A 77 1.52 -1.26 2.25
CA PRO A 77 2.62 -0.72 3.04
C PRO A 77 2.94 0.70 2.61
N THR A 78 2.86 1.64 3.54
CA THR A 78 3.19 3.05 3.30
C THR A 78 4.12 3.57 4.38
N GLY A 79 5.19 4.22 3.96
CA GLY A 79 6.10 4.91 4.87
C GLY A 79 5.49 6.19 5.41
N LEU A 80 5.94 6.62 6.60
CA LEU A 80 5.53 7.88 7.24
C LEU A 80 4.01 8.01 7.44
N THR A 81 3.29 6.91 7.59
CA THR A 81 1.84 6.92 7.84
C THR A 81 1.50 7.71 9.11
N GLY A 82 2.32 7.59 10.17
CA GLY A 82 2.19 8.37 11.40
C GLY A 82 2.31 9.88 11.22
N MET A 83 2.85 10.37 10.08
CA MET A 83 2.88 11.80 9.78
C MET A 83 1.55 12.32 9.20
N GLN A 84 0.66 11.46 8.72
CA GLN A 84 -0.71 11.84 8.38
C GLN A 84 -1.56 12.06 9.64
N ARG A 85 -1.33 11.23 10.65
CA ARG A 85 -1.99 11.28 11.95
C ARG A 85 -1.09 10.60 12.97
N ALA A 86 -0.97 11.14 14.18
CA ALA A 86 -0.26 10.47 15.28
C ALA A 86 -0.77 9.02 15.45
N ASP A 87 0.14 8.08 15.66
CA ASP A 87 -0.12 6.64 15.74
C ASP A 87 -0.83 6.05 14.51
N GLY A 88 -0.60 6.64 13.34
CA GLY A 88 -1.35 6.36 12.12
C GLY A 88 -1.32 4.91 11.68
N GLU A 89 -0.18 4.22 11.81
CA GLU A 89 -0.05 2.81 11.48
C GLU A 89 -0.89 1.94 12.41
N ILE A 90 -0.92 2.26 13.71
CA ILE A 90 -1.74 1.56 14.71
C ILE A 90 -3.23 1.76 14.39
N LEU A 91 -3.64 3.00 14.13
CA LEU A 91 -5.03 3.32 13.81
C LEU A 91 -5.50 2.62 12.52
N ALA A 92 -4.63 2.56 11.50
CA ALA A 92 -4.92 1.86 10.25
C ALA A 92 -4.99 0.35 10.44
N ALA A 93 -4.08 -0.23 11.24
CA ALA A 93 -4.08 -1.66 11.56
C ALA A 93 -5.36 -2.08 12.31
N GLN A 94 -5.79 -1.29 13.30
CA GLN A 94 -7.03 -1.52 14.04
C GLN A 94 -8.27 -1.42 13.14
N ALA A 95 -8.33 -0.43 12.24
CA ALA A 95 -9.43 -0.31 11.29
C ALA A 95 -9.49 -1.50 10.34
N ALA A 96 -8.33 -1.96 9.84
CA ALA A 96 -8.25 -3.14 8.96
C ALA A 96 -8.66 -4.42 9.70
N GLU A 97 -8.22 -4.59 10.95
CA GLU A 97 -8.59 -5.72 11.80
C GLU A 97 -10.10 -5.80 12.02
N GLU A 98 -10.73 -4.69 12.41
CA GLU A 98 -12.18 -4.61 12.62
C GLU A 98 -12.98 -4.84 11.34
N PHE A 99 -12.40 -4.44 10.20
CA PHE A 99 -13.02 -4.64 8.89
C PHE A 99 -12.83 -6.05 8.33
N GLY A 100 -11.91 -6.84 8.91
CA GLY A 100 -11.58 -8.20 8.48
C GLY A 100 -10.76 -8.23 7.19
N ILE A 101 -9.80 -7.33 7.03
CA ILE A 101 -8.86 -7.27 5.90
C ILE A 101 -7.40 -7.18 6.38
N PRO A 102 -6.40 -7.57 5.57
CA PRO A 102 -5.00 -7.46 5.96
C PRO A 102 -4.52 -6.00 6.02
N PHE A 103 -3.69 -5.71 7.03
CA PHE A 103 -2.87 -4.51 7.11
C PHE A 103 -1.42 -4.87 6.85
N THR A 104 -0.69 -4.04 6.08
CA THR A 104 0.75 -4.23 5.84
C THR A 104 1.54 -3.09 6.46
N LEU A 105 2.36 -3.38 7.46
CA LEU A 105 3.26 -2.41 8.09
C LEU A 105 4.53 -2.24 7.25
N SER A 106 4.92 -1.01 6.96
CA SER A 106 6.14 -0.71 6.21
C SER A 106 7.39 -0.76 7.09
N THR A 107 8.54 -1.15 6.54
CA THR A 107 9.86 -0.92 7.15
C THR A 107 10.06 0.56 7.54
N MET A 108 9.53 1.47 6.72
CA MET A 108 9.64 2.93 6.90
C MET A 108 8.45 3.52 7.66
N SER A 109 7.85 2.76 8.56
CA SER A 109 6.76 3.22 9.44
C SER A 109 7.27 4.06 10.60
N VAL A 110 6.41 4.95 11.10
CA VAL A 110 6.67 5.73 12.32
C VAL A 110 6.45 4.85 13.56
N CYS A 111 5.39 4.05 13.59
CA CYS A 111 5.19 3.04 14.63
C CYS A 111 6.06 1.80 14.35
N SER A 112 6.66 1.22 15.37
CA SER A 112 7.45 -0.02 15.24
C SER A 112 6.55 -1.26 15.06
N ILE A 113 7.16 -2.38 14.67
CA ILE A 113 6.50 -3.69 14.59
C ILE A 113 5.83 -4.02 15.94
N GLU A 114 6.55 -3.82 17.03
CA GLU A 114 6.10 -4.14 18.38
C GLU A 114 4.94 -3.22 18.82
N ALA A 115 5.04 -1.92 18.50
CA ALA A 115 4.00 -0.95 18.84
C ALA A 115 2.66 -1.28 18.14
N VAL A 116 2.70 -1.77 16.90
CA VAL A 116 1.51 -2.22 16.20
C VAL A 116 1.01 -3.55 16.79
N ALA A 117 1.90 -4.52 17.02
CA ALA A 117 1.55 -5.83 17.57
C ALA A 117 0.90 -5.73 18.97
N GLU A 118 1.36 -4.78 19.82
CA GLU A 118 0.77 -4.52 21.13
C GLU A 118 -0.68 -4.03 21.06
N LYS A 119 -1.04 -3.32 19.98
CA LYS A 119 -2.33 -2.62 19.82
C LYS A 119 -3.32 -3.32 18.88
N THR A 120 -2.93 -4.47 18.32
CA THR A 120 -3.77 -5.31 17.46
C THR A 120 -3.89 -6.72 18.05
N LYS A 121 -5.00 -7.41 17.78
CA LYS A 121 -5.26 -8.78 18.24
C LYS A 121 -4.84 -9.81 17.21
N ASN A 122 -5.05 -9.49 15.93
CA ASN A 122 -4.77 -10.38 14.82
C ASN A 122 -3.40 -10.10 14.20
N PRO A 123 -2.73 -11.11 13.64
CA PRO A 123 -1.50 -10.94 12.89
C PRO A 123 -1.69 -10.00 11.70
N PHE A 124 -0.69 -9.16 11.46
CA PHE A 124 -0.60 -8.29 10.28
C PHE A 124 0.56 -8.72 9.38
N TRP A 125 0.67 -8.14 8.19
CA TRP A 125 1.77 -8.36 7.28
C TRP A 125 2.87 -7.33 7.50
N PHE A 126 4.12 -7.74 7.34
CA PHE A 126 5.26 -6.82 7.44
C PHE A 126 5.95 -6.67 6.08
N GLN A 127 6.17 -5.42 5.65
CA GLN A 127 6.87 -5.14 4.41
C GLN A 127 8.35 -4.86 4.67
N LEU A 128 9.21 -5.56 3.93
CA LEU A 128 10.67 -5.44 3.98
C LEU A 128 11.21 -4.81 2.70
N TYR A 129 12.07 -3.80 2.84
CA TYR A 129 12.96 -3.35 1.78
C TYR A 129 14.29 -4.10 1.85
N VAL A 130 14.89 -4.37 0.68
CA VAL A 130 16.23 -4.94 0.62
C VAL A 130 17.25 -3.83 0.85
N MET A 131 18.09 -4.02 1.86
CA MET A 131 19.09 -3.06 2.30
C MET A 131 20.49 -3.67 2.29
N LYS A 132 21.53 -2.83 2.18
CA LYS A 132 22.92 -3.25 2.22
C LYS A 132 23.30 -3.90 3.55
N ASP A 133 22.73 -3.41 4.67
CA ASP A 133 22.96 -4.02 5.98
C ASP A 133 22.14 -5.29 6.16
N LYS A 134 22.75 -6.43 5.78
CA LYS A 134 22.13 -7.76 5.94
C LYS A 134 21.84 -8.13 7.39
N LYS A 135 22.65 -7.66 8.33
CA LYS A 135 22.44 -7.93 9.76
C LYS A 135 21.19 -7.18 10.25
N PHE A 136 21.01 -5.95 9.78
CA PHE A 136 19.81 -5.18 10.10
C PHE A 136 18.55 -5.82 9.48
N MET A 137 18.59 -6.22 8.20
CA MET A 137 17.48 -6.97 7.58
C MET A 137 17.16 -8.26 8.33
N ALA A 138 18.19 -9.01 8.73
CA ALA A 138 18.00 -10.23 9.51
C ALA A 138 17.25 -9.95 10.81
N ARG A 139 17.64 -8.91 11.56
CA ARG A 139 16.94 -8.50 12.79
C ARG A 139 15.49 -8.07 12.52
N LEU A 140 15.22 -7.33 11.43
CA LEU A 140 13.84 -6.97 11.06
C LEU A 140 12.96 -8.20 10.80
N ILE A 141 13.50 -9.20 10.08
CA ILE A 141 12.80 -10.46 9.83
C ILE A 141 12.51 -11.20 11.14
N ASP A 142 13.49 -11.25 12.05
CA ASP A 142 13.33 -11.93 13.34
C ASP A 142 12.28 -11.21 14.20
N ARG A 143 12.32 -9.88 14.30
CA ARG A 143 11.30 -9.07 14.98
C ARG A 143 9.89 -9.29 14.40
N ALA A 144 9.78 -9.36 13.06
CA ALA A 144 8.50 -9.66 12.41
C ALA A 144 7.98 -11.07 12.76
N LYS A 145 8.86 -12.06 12.92
CA LYS A 145 8.50 -13.39 13.41
C LYS A 145 8.06 -13.39 14.85
N GLU A 146 8.80 -12.72 15.73
CA GLU A 146 8.47 -12.57 17.16
C GLU A 146 7.12 -11.89 17.36
N ALA A 147 6.82 -10.87 16.54
CA ALA A 147 5.53 -10.20 16.50
C ALA A 147 4.42 -11.03 15.80
N LYS A 148 4.73 -12.26 15.37
CA LYS A 148 3.80 -13.19 14.68
C LYS A 148 3.16 -12.60 13.42
N CYS A 149 3.90 -11.78 12.66
CA CYS A 149 3.43 -11.31 11.36
C CYS A 149 3.09 -12.50 10.46
N SER A 150 1.91 -12.50 9.83
CA SER A 150 1.41 -13.66 9.08
C SER A 150 1.97 -13.79 7.67
N ALA A 151 2.54 -12.71 7.11
CA ALA A 151 3.25 -12.71 5.83
C ALA A 151 4.35 -11.65 5.80
N LEU A 152 5.39 -11.90 4.99
CA LEU A 152 6.41 -10.93 4.62
C LEU A 152 6.11 -10.41 3.21
N VAL A 153 6.03 -9.08 3.06
CA VAL A 153 5.89 -8.41 1.76
C VAL A 153 7.24 -7.84 1.36
N LEU A 154 7.95 -8.53 0.48
CA LEU A 154 9.26 -8.14 0.00
C LEU A 154 9.12 -7.20 -1.19
N THR A 155 9.64 -5.98 -1.06
CA THR A 155 9.53 -4.93 -2.08
C THR A 155 10.82 -4.79 -2.86
N LEU A 156 10.77 -4.98 -4.19
CA LEU A 156 11.94 -5.07 -5.06
C LEU A 156 12.17 -3.82 -5.93
N ASP A 157 11.19 -2.93 -6.07
CA ASP A 157 11.20 -1.78 -6.97
C ASP A 157 11.91 -0.52 -6.39
N LEU A 158 12.72 -0.68 -5.33
CA LEU A 158 13.42 0.42 -4.65
C LEU A 158 14.96 0.24 -4.58
N GLN A 159 15.58 -0.38 -5.57
CA GLN A 159 17.06 -0.38 -5.70
C GLN A 159 17.60 1.04 -5.86
N ILE A 160 16.86 1.89 -6.58
CA ILE A 160 17.11 3.31 -6.78
C ILE A 160 15.83 4.07 -6.50
N LEU A 161 15.93 5.19 -5.78
CA LEU A 161 14.77 6.02 -5.47
C LEU A 161 14.36 6.89 -6.66
N GLY A 162 13.10 6.80 -7.06
CA GLY A 162 12.50 7.73 -8.00
C GLY A 162 12.49 9.16 -7.44
N GLN A 163 12.80 10.14 -8.27
CA GLN A 163 12.82 11.54 -7.86
C GLN A 163 11.41 12.13 -7.83
N ARG A 164 10.93 12.48 -6.65
CA ARG A 164 9.63 13.11 -6.44
C ARG A 164 9.80 14.61 -6.25
N HIS A 165 9.45 15.39 -7.27
CA HIS A 165 9.66 16.85 -7.27
C HIS A 165 8.89 17.56 -6.14
N LYS A 166 7.69 17.08 -5.77
CA LYS A 166 6.93 17.65 -4.65
C LYS A 166 7.66 17.44 -3.31
N ASP A 167 8.27 16.27 -3.10
CA ASP A 167 9.04 15.99 -1.89
C ASP A 167 10.26 16.92 -1.80
N VAL A 168 10.99 17.09 -2.91
CA VAL A 168 12.15 18.00 -2.98
C VAL A 168 11.73 19.45 -2.69
N ARG A 169 10.65 19.95 -3.33
CA ARG A 169 10.13 21.32 -3.11
C ARG A 169 9.62 21.55 -1.69
N ASN A 170 9.19 20.50 -1.02
CA ASN A 170 8.76 20.54 0.37
C ASN A 170 9.90 20.24 1.38
N GLY A 171 11.15 20.14 0.93
CA GLY A 171 12.29 19.89 1.79
C GLY A 171 12.31 18.49 2.45
N LEU A 172 11.47 17.57 1.99
CA LEU A 172 11.51 16.15 2.36
C LEU A 172 12.59 15.39 1.56
N SER A 173 13.65 16.10 1.18
CA SER A 173 14.87 15.50 0.61
C SER A 173 15.62 14.69 1.66
N THR A 174 16.52 13.86 1.21
CA THR A 174 17.38 13.08 2.11
C THR A 174 18.80 13.63 2.09
N PRO A 175 19.31 14.25 3.17
CA PRO A 175 18.63 14.53 4.45
C PRO A 175 17.55 15.63 4.34
N PRO A 176 16.51 15.64 5.22
CA PRO A 176 15.46 16.65 5.18
C PRO A 176 16.01 18.03 5.54
N LYS A 177 15.51 19.05 4.83
CA LYS A 177 15.86 20.47 5.07
C LYS A 177 14.72 21.14 5.83
N LEU A 178 14.99 21.58 7.05
CA LEU A 178 14.05 22.41 7.79
C LEU A 178 14.10 23.85 7.24
N ILE A 179 12.98 24.32 6.71
CA ILE A 179 12.80 25.67 6.20
C ILE A 179 11.67 26.38 6.97
N PRO A 180 11.71 27.71 7.14
CA PRO A 180 10.67 28.45 7.88
C PRO A 180 9.24 28.17 7.44
N LYS A 181 9.04 27.88 6.14
CA LYS A 181 7.76 27.48 5.58
C LYS A 181 7.15 26.25 6.26
N HIS A 182 7.97 25.31 6.73
CA HIS A 182 7.49 24.10 7.42
C HIS A 182 6.86 24.45 8.76
N ILE A 183 7.48 25.39 9.50
CA ILE A 183 6.95 25.87 10.79
C ILE A 183 5.56 26.45 10.58
N TYR A 184 5.39 27.32 9.58
CA TYR A 184 4.09 27.89 9.24
C TYR A 184 3.05 26.79 8.88
N GLN A 185 3.43 25.83 8.04
CA GLN A 185 2.53 24.72 7.66
C GLN A 185 2.06 23.89 8.85
N VAL A 186 2.95 23.65 9.82
CA VAL A 186 2.65 22.91 11.04
C VAL A 186 1.76 23.75 11.96
N LEU A 187 2.11 25.02 12.23
CA LEU A 187 1.33 25.90 13.10
C LEU A 187 -0.09 26.16 12.60
N THR A 188 -0.31 26.12 11.28
CA THR A 188 -1.67 26.23 10.70
C THR A 188 -2.52 24.96 10.86
N ARG A 189 -2.01 23.93 11.52
CA ARG A 189 -2.70 22.64 11.77
C ARG A 189 -2.70 22.28 13.26
N PRO A 190 -3.35 23.09 14.13
CA PRO A 190 -3.22 22.97 15.59
C PRO A 190 -3.64 21.59 16.11
N MET A 191 -4.69 20.99 15.55
CA MET A 191 -5.13 19.66 15.96
C MET A 191 -4.13 18.55 15.57
N TRP A 192 -3.42 18.71 14.47
CA TRP A 192 -2.32 17.82 14.09
C TRP A 192 -1.17 17.96 15.09
N CYS A 193 -0.76 19.19 15.44
CA CYS A 193 0.29 19.47 16.42
C CYS A 193 -0.04 18.85 17.77
N LEU A 194 -1.25 19.10 18.29
CA LEU A 194 -1.67 18.57 19.60
C LEU A 194 -1.56 17.04 19.65
N ARG A 195 -2.01 16.36 18.60
CA ARG A 195 -1.92 14.90 18.53
C ARG A 195 -0.48 14.41 18.44
N MET A 196 0.37 15.10 17.68
CA MET A 196 1.79 14.75 17.59
C MET A 196 2.53 14.94 18.92
N LEU A 197 2.09 15.88 19.77
CA LEU A 197 2.65 16.06 21.12
C LEU A 197 2.25 14.94 22.09
N THR A 198 1.13 14.25 21.85
CA THR A 198 0.61 13.21 22.77
C THR A 198 1.09 11.81 22.42
N THR A 199 1.61 11.56 21.23
CA THR A 199 2.16 10.25 20.84
C THR A 199 3.59 10.08 21.35
N LYS A 200 4.01 8.82 21.51
CA LYS A 200 5.41 8.43 21.73
C LYS A 200 6.13 8.10 20.41
N ASN A 201 5.40 7.99 19.31
CA ASN A 201 5.91 7.58 18.01
C ASN A 201 6.18 8.82 17.14
N HIS A 202 7.43 9.25 17.06
CA HIS A 202 7.84 10.48 16.35
C HIS A 202 8.78 10.22 15.18
N PHE A 203 9.43 9.04 15.13
CA PHE A 203 10.48 8.71 14.16
C PHE A 203 10.26 7.31 13.60
N PHE A 204 11.05 6.90 12.64
CA PHE A 204 11.01 5.54 12.08
C PHE A 204 11.26 4.46 13.14
N GLY A 205 10.20 3.94 13.72
CA GLY A 205 10.24 3.05 14.88
C GLY A 205 10.93 1.70 14.63
N ASN A 206 11.07 1.30 13.38
CA ASN A 206 11.80 0.08 13.03
C ASN A 206 13.30 0.30 12.84
N ILE A 207 13.76 1.56 12.76
CA ILE A 207 15.16 1.93 12.47
C ILE A 207 15.82 2.57 13.68
N VAL A 208 15.19 3.61 14.24
CA VAL A 208 15.73 4.33 15.40
C VAL A 208 15.83 3.40 16.62
N GLY A 209 16.97 3.39 17.28
CA GLY A 209 17.26 2.46 18.39
C GLY A 209 17.69 1.05 17.96
N HIS A 210 17.60 0.72 16.67
CA HIS A 210 17.98 -0.59 16.11
C HIS A 210 19.21 -0.54 15.20
N VAL A 211 19.68 0.68 14.88
CA VAL A 211 20.89 0.93 14.06
C VAL A 211 21.82 1.83 14.83
N GLU A 212 23.10 1.43 14.94
CA GLU A 212 24.13 2.22 15.61
C GLU A 212 24.39 3.54 14.87
N GLY A 213 24.67 4.60 15.62
CA GLY A 213 25.02 5.92 15.08
C GLY A 213 23.85 6.79 14.63
N ILE A 214 22.60 6.31 14.67
CA ILE A 214 21.42 7.12 14.36
C ILE A 214 20.91 7.80 15.64
N LYS A 215 21.17 9.13 15.73
CA LYS A 215 20.80 9.93 16.91
C LYS A 215 19.73 10.98 16.63
N ASP A 216 19.56 11.37 15.36
CA ASP A 216 18.67 12.44 14.93
C ASP A 216 18.12 12.22 13.51
N VAL A 217 17.23 13.10 13.07
CA VAL A 217 16.59 13.05 11.75
C VAL A 217 17.62 13.19 10.61
N ARG A 218 18.72 13.90 10.83
CA ARG A 218 19.76 14.12 9.80
C ARG A 218 20.58 12.85 9.59
N SER A 219 21.07 12.22 10.66
CA SER A 219 21.80 10.95 10.60
C SER A 219 20.94 9.83 10.04
N LEU A 220 19.65 9.79 10.41
CA LEU A 220 18.66 8.88 9.87
C LEU A 220 18.47 9.07 8.36
N GLY A 221 18.27 10.31 7.89
CA GLY A 221 18.14 10.61 6.47
C GLY A 221 19.36 10.19 5.67
N SER A 222 20.56 10.54 6.14
CA SER A 222 21.81 10.13 5.48
C SER A 222 21.97 8.61 5.42
N TRP A 223 21.63 7.89 6.50
CA TRP A 223 21.69 6.44 6.55
C TRP A 223 20.71 5.83 5.54
N ILE A 224 19.43 6.23 5.54
CA ILE A 224 18.41 5.69 4.61
C ILE A 224 18.87 5.83 3.16
N SER A 225 19.44 7.00 2.77
CA SER A 225 19.87 7.25 1.38
C SER A 225 20.97 6.31 0.91
N THR A 226 21.76 5.74 1.82
CA THR A 226 22.87 4.85 1.52
C THR A 226 22.51 3.36 1.58
N GLN A 227 21.35 3.03 2.16
CA GLN A 227 20.99 1.64 2.48
C GLN A 227 20.35 0.86 1.35
N PHE A 228 19.66 1.52 0.40
CA PHE A 228 19.07 0.80 -0.71
C PHE A 228 20.15 0.06 -1.51
N ASP A 229 19.96 -1.25 -1.67
CA ASP A 229 20.97 -2.10 -2.29
C ASP A 229 20.79 -2.13 -3.82
N GLN A 230 21.70 -1.43 -4.51
CA GLN A 230 21.72 -1.41 -5.97
C GLN A 230 22.16 -2.75 -6.58
N LYS A 231 22.70 -3.66 -5.76
CA LYS A 231 23.16 -5.00 -6.19
C LYS A 231 22.12 -6.09 -5.96
N LEU A 232 20.92 -5.70 -5.51
CA LEU A 232 19.81 -6.64 -5.30
C LEU A 232 19.61 -7.52 -6.54
N ASP A 233 19.68 -8.83 -6.34
CA ASP A 233 19.37 -9.86 -7.32
C ASP A 233 18.46 -10.95 -6.74
N TRP A 234 18.08 -11.92 -7.55
CA TRP A 234 17.20 -13.02 -7.14
C TRP A 234 17.82 -13.95 -6.08
N LYS A 235 19.16 -13.98 -5.95
CA LYS A 235 19.84 -14.75 -4.88
C LYS A 235 19.57 -14.13 -3.51
N GLU A 236 19.46 -12.81 -3.45
CA GLU A 236 19.08 -12.11 -2.22
C GLU A 236 17.63 -12.40 -1.83
N VAL A 237 16.74 -12.49 -2.82
CA VAL A 237 15.34 -12.91 -2.60
C VAL A 237 15.27 -14.32 -2.03
N ASP A 238 16.06 -15.26 -2.56
CA ASP A 238 16.14 -16.64 -2.04
C ASP A 238 16.66 -16.69 -0.60
N TRP A 239 17.64 -15.85 -0.26
CA TRP A 239 18.14 -15.76 1.12
C TRP A 239 17.06 -15.28 2.08
N ILE A 240 16.33 -14.21 1.69
CA ILE A 240 15.22 -13.68 2.48
C ILE A 240 14.11 -14.73 2.63
N ARG A 241 13.75 -15.42 1.54
CA ARG A 241 12.76 -16.50 1.54
C ARG A 241 13.10 -17.58 2.54
N LYS A 242 14.36 -18.09 2.51
CA LYS A 242 14.86 -19.12 3.42
C LYS A 242 14.86 -18.64 4.87
N ARG A 243 15.28 -17.39 5.12
CA ARG A 243 15.30 -16.83 6.47
C ARG A 243 13.90 -16.61 7.01
N TRP A 244 12.97 -16.10 6.21
CA TRP A 244 11.59 -15.88 6.63
C TRP A 244 10.86 -17.20 6.93
N GLY A 245 10.84 -18.12 6.00
CA GLY A 245 10.26 -19.45 6.13
C GLY A 245 8.72 -19.52 6.20
N GLY A 246 8.06 -18.36 6.23
CA GLY A 246 6.61 -18.21 6.25
C GLY A 246 6.02 -17.79 4.89
N LYS A 247 4.82 -17.21 4.88
CA LYS A 247 4.18 -16.69 3.67
C LYS A 247 4.94 -15.50 3.10
N LEU A 248 5.29 -15.54 1.81
CA LEU A 248 6.04 -14.51 1.11
C LEU A 248 5.23 -13.91 -0.03
N ILE A 249 5.14 -12.60 -0.04
CA ILE A 249 4.52 -11.80 -1.09
C ILE A 249 5.61 -10.93 -1.73
N ILE A 250 5.80 -11.00 -3.05
CA ILE A 250 6.78 -10.17 -3.76
C ILE A 250 6.08 -8.99 -4.41
N LYS A 251 6.49 -7.77 -4.04
CA LYS A 251 5.91 -6.51 -4.50
C LYS A 251 6.87 -5.73 -5.41
N GLY A 252 6.30 -5.00 -6.38
CA GLY A 252 7.07 -4.16 -7.30
C GLY A 252 7.28 -4.83 -8.66
N ILE A 253 6.47 -5.81 -8.99
CA ILE A 253 6.51 -6.53 -10.27
C ILE A 253 5.70 -5.76 -11.30
N LEU A 254 6.32 -5.42 -12.43
CA LEU A 254 5.67 -4.72 -13.54
C LEU A 254 6.03 -5.32 -14.91
N ASP A 255 6.66 -6.49 -14.90
CA ASP A 255 7.07 -7.25 -16.08
C ASP A 255 6.71 -8.72 -15.89
N SER A 256 6.26 -9.38 -16.96
CA SER A 256 5.81 -10.78 -16.91
C SER A 256 6.95 -11.79 -16.74
N GLU A 257 8.17 -11.48 -17.18
CA GLU A 257 9.35 -12.32 -16.95
C GLU A 257 9.82 -12.21 -15.48
N ASP A 258 9.80 -11.01 -14.90
CA ASP A 258 10.05 -10.82 -13.46
C ASP A 258 8.98 -11.52 -12.62
N ALA A 259 7.72 -11.51 -13.07
CA ALA A 259 6.64 -12.27 -12.42
C ALA A 259 6.93 -13.78 -12.42
N LEU A 260 7.45 -14.32 -13.51
CA LEU A 260 7.84 -15.73 -13.60
C LEU A 260 9.04 -16.05 -12.67
N LEU A 261 10.02 -15.16 -12.59
CA LEU A 261 11.14 -15.32 -11.66
C LEU A 261 10.66 -15.26 -10.20
N ALA A 262 9.77 -14.32 -9.88
CA ALA A 262 9.17 -14.23 -8.54
C ALA A 262 8.39 -15.51 -8.18
N ALA A 263 7.59 -16.05 -9.10
CA ALA A 263 6.87 -17.31 -8.86
C ALA A 263 7.83 -18.49 -8.60
N LYS A 264 8.96 -18.56 -9.30
CA LYS A 264 9.99 -19.61 -9.13
C LYS A 264 10.67 -19.57 -7.76
N THR A 265 10.68 -18.44 -7.05
CA THR A 265 11.20 -18.37 -5.67
C THR A 265 10.31 -19.07 -4.64
N GLY A 266 9.13 -19.53 -5.06
CA GLY A 266 8.12 -20.11 -4.16
C GLY A 266 7.36 -19.04 -3.37
N ALA A 267 7.21 -17.84 -3.90
CA ALA A 267 6.33 -16.82 -3.34
C ALA A 267 4.87 -17.31 -3.33
N ASP A 268 4.12 -16.93 -2.30
CA ASP A 268 2.69 -17.27 -2.18
C ASP A 268 1.81 -16.31 -3.01
N ALA A 269 2.27 -15.06 -3.17
CA ALA A 269 1.64 -14.06 -4.03
C ALA A 269 2.67 -13.08 -4.62
N ILE A 270 2.30 -12.45 -5.73
CA ILE A 270 3.00 -11.30 -6.28
C ILE A 270 2.06 -10.10 -6.35
N ILE A 271 2.58 -8.89 -6.20
CA ILE A 271 1.83 -7.65 -6.37
C ILE A 271 2.33 -6.93 -7.63
N VAL A 272 1.46 -6.86 -8.64
CA VAL A 272 1.69 -5.98 -9.81
C VAL A 272 1.64 -4.55 -9.31
N SER A 273 2.78 -3.86 -9.38
CA SER A 273 2.99 -2.57 -8.70
C SER A 273 4.07 -1.74 -9.39
N ASN A 274 3.80 -0.47 -9.60
CA ASN A 274 4.76 0.57 -9.97
C ASN A 274 5.00 1.56 -8.81
N HIS A 275 4.81 1.07 -7.56
CA HIS A 275 4.92 1.87 -6.35
C HIS A 275 3.95 3.07 -6.32
N GLY A 276 2.81 2.94 -6.98
CA GLY A 276 1.83 4.02 -7.11
C GLY A 276 2.32 5.21 -7.94
N GLY A 277 3.15 4.96 -8.97
CA GLY A 277 3.74 5.98 -9.83
C GLY A 277 4.84 6.81 -9.15
N ARG A 278 5.53 6.23 -8.15
CA ARG A 278 6.56 6.94 -7.35
C ARG A 278 7.98 6.52 -7.70
N GLN A 279 8.16 5.59 -8.63
CA GLN A 279 9.45 5.08 -9.10
C GLN A 279 9.68 5.48 -10.56
N LEU A 280 9.67 4.58 -11.53
CA LEU A 280 9.84 4.91 -12.94
C LEU A 280 8.61 5.66 -13.46
N ASP A 281 8.78 6.94 -13.83
CA ASP A 281 7.76 7.69 -14.56
C ASP A 281 7.84 7.33 -16.06
N GLY A 282 6.70 7.21 -16.73
CA GLY A 282 6.61 6.64 -18.09
C GLY A 282 6.50 5.11 -18.10
N ALA A 283 6.52 4.44 -16.94
CA ALA A 283 6.12 3.04 -16.85
C ALA A 283 4.61 2.90 -17.04
N SER A 284 4.15 1.77 -17.57
CA SER A 284 2.73 1.49 -17.74
C SER A 284 1.98 1.48 -16.40
N SER A 285 0.68 1.80 -16.44
CA SER A 285 -0.19 1.61 -15.29
C SER A 285 -0.30 0.13 -14.92
N THR A 286 -0.47 -0.13 -13.63
CA THR A 286 -0.52 -1.51 -13.12
C THR A 286 -1.73 -2.29 -13.64
N ILE A 287 -2.86 -1.62 -13.86
CA ILE A 287 -4.06 -2.26 -14.38
C ILE A 287 -3.90 -2.69 -15.84
N ASN A 288 -3.08 -1.99 -16.63
CA ASN A 288 -2.80 -2.37 -18.02
C ASN A 288 -1.85 -3.58 -18.11
N ILE A 289 -0.90 -3.71 -17.18
CA ILE A 289 0.03 -4.85 -17.12
C ILE A 289 -0.60 -6.09 -16.49
N LEU A 290 -1.60 -5.91 -15.63
CA LEU A 290 -2.23 -7.02 -14.89
C LEU A 290 -2.63 -8.21 -15.76
N PRO A 291 -3.33 -8.06 -16.91
CA PRO A 291 -3.73 -9.21 -17.74
C PRO A 291 -2.55 -10.05 -18.22
N GLU A 292 -1.47 -9.42 -18.66
CA GLU A 292 -0.24 -10.09 -19.12
C GLU A 292 0.39 -10.92 -18.01
N VAL A 293 0.55 -10.34 -16.83
CA VAL A 293 1.10 -11.04 -15.66
C VAL A 293 0.19 -12.20 -15.23
N VAL A 294 -1.13 -12.00 -15.20
CA VAL A 294 -2.09 -13.06 -14.86
C VAL A 294 -2.02 -14.22 -15.86
N ASP A 295 -1.92 -13.93 -17.15
CA ASP A 295 -1.81 -14.96 -18.19
C ASP A 295 -0.51 -15.75 -18.05
N LYS A 296 0.59 -15.10 -17.69
CA LYS A 296 1.91 -15.73 -17.51
C LYS A 296 2.00 -16.60 -16.26
N VAL A 297 1.52 -16.14 -15.12
CA VAL A 297 1.81 -16.77 -13.80
C VAL A 297 0.58 -17.04 -12.93
N GLY A 298 -0.62 -16.64 -13.32
CA GLY A 298 -1.81 -16.74 -12.47
C GLY A 298 -2.22 -18.17 -12.07
N LYS A 299 -1.67 -19.19 -12.74
CA LYS A 299 -1.82 -20.61 -12.37
C LYS A 299 -0.74 -21.10 -11.39
N LEU A 300 0.32 -20.33 -11.20
CA LEU A 300 1.50 -20.69 -10.39
C LEU A 300 1.49 -19.99 -9.02
N VAL A 301 0.97 -18.76 -8.97
CA VAL A 301 1.03 -17.90 -7.79
C VAL A 301 -0.18 -16.97 -7.76
N GLU A 302 -0.63 -16.54 -6.58
CA GLU A 302 -1.66 -15.50 -6.50
C GLU A 302 -1.12 -14.18 -7.08
N VAL A 303 -1.87 -13.58 -8.01
CA VAL A 303 -1.55 -12.27 -8.58
C VAL A 303 -2.43 -11.22 -7.94
N HIS A 304 -1.81 -10.28 -7.25
CA HIS A 304 -2.46 -9.12 -6.64
C HIS A 304 -2.11 -7.85 -7.41
N LEU A 305 -2.82 -6.76 -7.10
CA LEU A 305 -2.60 -5.46 -7.75
C LEU A 305 -2.60 -4.32 -6.74
N ASP A 306 -1.68 -3.38 -6.89
CA ASP A 306 -1.79 -2.04 -6.31
C ASP A 306 -1.62 -0.95 -7.37
N GLY A 307 -1.76 0.31 -6.97
CA GLY A 307 -1.67 1.46 -7.88
C GLY A 307 -3.02 1.84 -8.49
N GLY A 308 -3.45 3.05 -8.19
CA GLY A 308 -4.64 3.66 -8.81
C GLY A 308 -5.98 3.44 -8.13
N ILE A 309 -6.16 2.42 -7.32
CA ILE A 309 -7.45 2.10 -6.69
C ILE A 309 -7.96 3.25 -5.82
N ARG A 310 -9.15 3.77 -6.18
CA ARG A 310 -9.85 4.87 -5.50
C ARG A 310 -11.33 4.58 -5.26
N SER A 311 -11.84 3.49 -5.83
CA SER A 311 -13.26 3.12 -5.77
C SER A 311 -13.45 1.61 -5.69
N GLY A 312 -14.64 1.17 -5.29
CA GLY A 312 -15.02 -0.23 -5.36
C GLY A 312 -15.11 -0.74 -6.80
N GLN A 313 -15.41 0.14 -7.77
CA GLN A 313 -15.39 -0.22 -9.18
C GLN A 313 -14.00 -0.63 -9.65
N ASP A 314 -12.94 0.05 -9.15
CA ASP A 314 -11.56 -0.30 -9.51
C ASP A 314 -11.19 -1.69 -8.99
N VAL A 315 -11.64 -2.04 -7.77
CA VAL A 315 -11.48 -3.39 -7.22
C VAL A 315 -12.14 -4.41 -8.13
N ILE A 316 -13.42 -4.21 -8.52
CA ILE A 316 -14.14 -5.14 -9.39
C ILE A 316 -13.46 -5.27 -10.77
N LYS A 317 -12.95 -4.18 -11.34
CA LYS A 317 -12.21 -4.22 -12.62
C LYS A 317 -10.94 -5.06 -12.51
N ALA A 318 -10.17 -4.89 -11.44
CA ALA A 318 -8.98 -5.70 -11.20
C ALA A 318 -9.31 -7.18 -11.02
N MET A 319 -10.38 -7.51 -10.28
CA MET A 319 -10.84 -8.89 -10.11
C MET A 319 -11.31 -9.50 -11.43
N CYS A 320 -12.03 -8.75 -12.26
CA CYS A 320 -12.44 -9.21 -13.61
C CYS A 320 -11.23 -9.52 -14.50
N LEU A 321 -10.13 -8.81 -14.35
CA LEU A 321 -8.88 -9.04 -15.11
C LEU A 321 -8.00 -10.15 -14.50
N GLY A 322 -8.43 -10.77 -13.41
CA GLY A 322 -7.81 -11.97 -12.84
C GLY A 322 -6.98 -11.76 -11.58
N ALA A 323 -6.97 -10.55 -11.01
CA ALA A 323 -6.39 -10.35 -9.69
C ALA A 323 -7.10 -11.22 -8.64
N LYS A 324 -6.37 -11.68 -7.63
CA LYS A 324 -6.91 -12.39 -6.45
C LYS A 324 -7.02 -11.49 -5.22
N GLY A 325 -6.39 -10.32 -5.26
CA GLY A 325 -6.43 -9.31 -4.22
C GLY A 325 -5.95 -7.96 -4.73
N THR A 326 -6.33 -6.92 -4.04
CA THR A 326 -5.97 -5.52 -4.35
C THR A 326 -5.45 -4.81 -3.11
N TYR A 327 -4.69 -3.73 -3.31
CA TYR A 327 -4.18 -2.94 -2.18
C TYR A 327 -4.51 -1.47 -2.35
N ILE A 328 -4.91 -0.85 -1.26
CA ILE A 328 -5.14 0.60 -1.20
C ILE A 328 -4.01 1.27 -0.41
N GLY A 329 -3.37 2.28 -1.03
CA GLY A 329 -2.37 3.14 -0.37
C GLY A 329 -2.99 4.51 -0.05
N ARG A 330 -3.06 5.39 -1.04
CA ARG A 330 -3.56 6.74 -0.85
C ARG A 330 -4.99 6.82 -0.32
N ALA A 331 -5.88 5.91 -0.74
CA ALA A 331 -7.26 5.92 -0.29
C ALA A 331 -7.39 5.82 1.23
N PHE A 332 -6.66 4.91 1.89
CA PHE A 332 -6.69 4.83 3.35
C PHE A 332 -5.95 6.00 4.01
N LEU A 333 -4.85 6.50 3.41
CA LEU A 333 -4.10 7.64 3.96
C LEU A 333 -4.93 8.94 3.94
N TYR A 334 -5.76 9.13 2.93
CA TYR A 334 -6.71 10.25 2.91
C TYR A 334 -7.72 10.12 4.05
N GLY A 335 -8.28 8.93 4.26
CA GLY A 335 -9.15 8.65 5.40
C GLY A 335 -8.45 8.93 6.73
N LEU A 336 -7.26 8.40 6.89
CA LEU A 336 -6.45 8.57 8.11
C LEU A 336 -6.16 10.05 8.41
N GLY A 337 -5.67 10.80 7.42
CA GLY A 337 -5.38 12.23 7.53
C GLY A 337 -6.65 13.06 7.80
N ALA A 338 -7.77 12.67 7.22
CA ALA A 338 -9.06 13.31 7.41
C ALA A 338 -9.61 13.09 8.82
N LEU A 339 -9.81 11.84 9.25
CA LEU A 339 -10.59 11.49 10.45
C LEU A 339 -9.89 10.48 11.38
N GLY A 340 -8.65 10.04 11.09
CA GLY A 340 -7.97 8.99 11.86
C GLY A 340 -8.56 7.61 11.57
N LYS A 341 -8.70 6.76 12.59
CA LYS A 341 -9.25 5.41 12.46
C LYS A 341 -10.62 5.40 11.76
N GLU A 342 -11.54 6.27 12.21
CA GLU A 342 -12.87 6.42 11.61
C GLU A 342 -12.81 6.75 10.11
N GLY A 343 -11.81 7.56 9.70
CA GLY A 343 -11.62 7.88 8.29
C GLY A 343 -11.10 6.70 7.48
N VAL A 344 -10.24 5.86 8.05
CA VAL A 344 -9.81 4.61 7.41
C VAL A 344 -11.00 3.67 7.24
N THR A 345 -11.80 3.47 8.30
CA THR A 345 -13.02 2.67 8.24
C THR A 345 -13.99 3.21 7.17
N LYS A 346 -14.18 4.54 7.12
CA LYS A 346 -15.04 5.18 6.12
C LYS A 346 -14.53 4.94 4.69
N ALA A 347 -13.21 5.02 4.47
CA ALA A 347 -12.63 4.70 3.16
C ALA A 347 -12.89 3.24 2.75
N LEU A 348 -12.79 2.31 3.69
CA LEU A 348 -13.09 0.89 3.47
C LEU A 348 -14.58 0.66 3.20
N ASP A 349 -15.48 1.33 3.93
CA ASP A 349 -16.93 1.25 3.73
C ASP A 349 -17.34 1.76 2.34
N ILE A 350 -16.77 2.89 1.90
CA ILE A 350 -17.00 3.44 0.56
C ILE A 350 -16.62 2.38 -0.49
N ILE A 351 -15.39 1.87 -0.42
CA ILE A 351 -14.89 0.87 -1.39
C ILE A 351 -15.75 -0.40 -1.36
N LYS A 352 -16.12 -0.88 -0.18
CA LYS A 352 -16.97 -2.06 -0.03
C LYS A 352 -18.34 -1.88 -0.64
N THR A 353 -18.99 -0.76 -0.33
CA THR A 353 -20.33 -0.44 -0.84
C THR A 353 -20.33 -0.34 -2.36
N GLU A 354 -19.38 0.41 -2.92
CA GLU A 354 -19.25 0.55 -4.37
C GLU A 354 -18.92 -0.77 -5.07
N ALA A 355 -18.06 -1.62 -4.46
CA ALA A 355 -17.72 -2.92 -5.01
C ALA A 355 -18.93 -3.86 -5.02
N ASP A 356 -19.69 -3.94 -3.91
CA ASP A 356 -20.91 -4.76 -3.81
C ASP A 356 -21.96 -4.34 -4.85
N MET A 357 -22.22 -3.04 -4.95
CA MET A 357 -23.16 -2.50 -5.92
C MET A 357 -22.70 -2.75 -7.37
N THR A 358 -21.41 -2.55 -7.65
CA THR A 358 -20.84 -2.79 -8.98
C THR A 358 -20.95 -4.26 -9.37
N MET A 359 -20.61 -5.17 -8.45
CA MET A 359 -20.72 -6.61 -8.66
C MET A 359 -22.17 -7.00 -8.97
N ALA A 360 -23.14 -6.47 -8.21
CA ALA A 360 -24.57 -6.70 -8.43
C ALA A 360 -25.03 -6.19 -9.81
N LEU A 361 -24.61 -4.98 -10.20
CA LEU A 361 -24.95 -4.41 -11.52
C LEU A 361 -24.29 -5.17 -12.68
N CYS A 362 -23.21 -5.90 -12.42
CA CYS A 362 -22.61 -6.86 -13.36
C CYS A 362 -23.31 -8.23 -13.36
N GLY A 363 -24.34 -8.43 -12.53
CA GLY A 363 -25.07 -9.69 -12.42
C GLY A 363 -24.28 -10.79 -11.72
N LYS A 364 -23.43 -10.45 -10.75
CA LYS A 364 -22.61 -11.40 -10.00
C LYS A 364 -22.95 -11.34 -8.52
N ARG A 365 -23.11 -12.52 -7.89
CA ARG A 365 -23.40 -12.67 -6.46
C ARG A 365 -22.17 -13.01 -5.64
N ASP A 366 -21.19 -13.65 -6.25
CA ASP A 366 -19.96 -14.05 -5.61
C ASP A 366 -18.78 -13.37 -6.32
N ILE A 367 -17.82 -12.86 -5.53
CA ILE A 367 -16.60 -12.24 -6.06
C ILE A 367 -15.80 -13.21 -6.95
N HIS A 368 -15.89 -14.50 -6.69
CA HIS A 368 -15.23 -15.56 -7.46
C HIS A 368 -15.82 -15.78 -8.86
N ASP A 369 -17.04 -15.29 -9.10
CA ASP A 369 -17.70 -15.39 -10.43
C ASP A 369 -17.21 -14.32 -11.41
N LEU A 370 -16.44 -13.33 -10.93
CA LEU A 370 -15.89 -12.27 -11.77
C LEU A 370 -14.82 -12.83 -12.71
N ASN A 371 -14.92 -12.45 -13.97
CA ASN A 371 -13.96 -12.84 -14.99
C ASN A 371 -13.96 -11.83 -16.16
N ARG A 372 -13.08 -12.01 -17.14
CA ARG A 372 -12.93 -11.09 -18.29
C ARG A 372 -14.21 -10.88 -19.10
N ASN A 373 -15.19 -11.79 -19.08
CA ASN A 373 -16.47 -11.60 -19.75
C ASN A 373 -17.33 -10.49 -19.11
N ASN A 374 -16.99 -10.05 -17.88
CA ASN A 374 -17.62 -8.90 -17.24
C ASN A 374 -17.05 -7.57 -17.74
N ILE A 375 -15.97 -7.60 -18.50
CA ILE A 375 -15.41 -6.42 -19.19
C ILE A 375 -16.09 -6.29 -20.56
N TYR A 376 -16.54 -5.08 -20.88
CA TYR A 376 -17.07 -4.77 -22.20
C TYR A 376 -15.90 -4.48 -23.16
N THR A 377 -15.78 -5.29 -24.19
CA THR A 377 -14.85 -5.07 -25.31
C THR A 377 -15.68 -4.72 -26.53
N PRO A 378 -15.51 -3.54 -27.14
CA PRO A 378 -16.14 -3.24 -28.42
C PRO A 378 -15.76 -4.30 -29.48
N ARG A 379 -16.69 -4.69 -30.29
CA ARG A 379 -16.45 -5.59 -31.42
C ARG A 379 -15.76 -4.84 -32.55
#